data_371daa6c3770dd87e84b5779c875f740
#
_entry.id   371daa6c3770dd87e84b5779c875f740
#
_cell.length_a   1.000
_cell.length_b   1.000
_cell.length_c   1.000
_cell.angle_alpha   90.00
_cell.angle_beta   90.00
_cell.angle_gamma   90.00
#
_symmetry.space_group_name_H-M   'P 1'
#
loop_
_entity.id
_entity.type
_entity.pdbx_description
1 polymer ?
#
loop_
_entity_poly.entity_id
_entity_poly.type
_entity_poly.pdbx_seq_one_letter_code
_entity_poly.pdbx_strand_id
1 'polypeptide(L)'
;TTTCVNLGAGLALRGHSVLLVDADPQASLTRYFGQLEGGAVLGDWLLGRAEFDQAVRHTAFDRLDLIPTSENLIADQATIALDTFKGLHYLRQKLEQLRKRYDYILIDTMPSFSVLFANSLIAADQVLIPVKIEYLSAQGLNPLLEKVAEVQANFKQLKIVGLLGTFNRRGVDESDDCLADLHKLLPGQVLKTTIQLNSKLAKAARDCKPIQHFDRSCQGFTDYEALTEEILRKCPPAPRPTATLGRTAIKEK
;
A
#
# COMPACT_ATOMS: atom_id res chain seq x y z
N THR A 1 -7.10 -2.43 0.96
CA THR A 1 -6.59 -3.77 1.34
C THR A 1 -6.36 -4.67 0.14
N THR A 2 -7.39 -5.06 -0.63
CA THR A 2 -7.24 -6.02 -1.75
C THR A 2 -6.18 -5.57 -2.77
N THR A 3 -6.14 -4.29 -3.10
CA THR A 3 -5.11 -3.72 -3.99
C THR A 3 -3.73 -3.79 -3.35
N CYS A 4 -3.59 -3.47 -2.08
CA CYS A 4 -2.33 -3.52 -1.35
C CYS A 4 -1.72 -4.93 -1.38
N VAL A 5 -2.53 -5.96 -1.07
CA VAL A 5 -2.11 -7.37 -1.10
C VAL A 5 -1.65 -7.80 -2.49
N ASN A 6 -2.51 -7.62 -3.51
CA ASN A 6 -2.24 -8.18 -4.83
C ASN A 6 -1.17 -7.40 -5.60
N LEU A 7 -1.08 -6.07 -5.41
CA LEU A 7 0.04 -5.29 -5.93
C LEU A 7 1.34 -5.69 -5.24
N GLY A 8 1.35 -5.81 -3.90
CA GLY A 8 2.53 -6.26 -3.15
C GLY A 8 3.03 -7.61 -3.59
N ALA A 9 2.12 -8.59 -3.75
CA ALA A 9 2.47 -9.92 -4.26
C ALA A 9 2.98 -9.88 -5.71
N GLY A 10 2.37 -9.06 -6.57
CA GLY A 10 2.82 -8.87 -7.95
C GLY A 10 4.24 -8.29 -8.05
N LEU A 11 4.57 -7.31 -7.20
CA LEU A 11 5.91 -6.74 -7.09
C LEU A 11 6.93 -7.76 -6.55
N ALA A 12 6.54 -8.51 -5.51
CA ALA A 12 7.40 -9.55 -4.90
C ALA A 12 7.75 -10.66 -5.91
N LEU A 13 6.77 -11.14 -6.70
CA LEU A 13 7.00 -12.12 -7.77
C LEU A 13 7.97 -11.62 -8.86
N ARG A 14 8.14 -10.31 -9.00
CA ARG A 14 9.13 -9.70 -9.91
C ARG A 14 10.50 -9.48 -9.27
N GLY A 15 10.70 -10.05 -8.08
CA GLY A 15 11.98 -10.04 -7.37
C GLY A 15 12.22 -8.84 -6.47
N HIS A 16 11.23 -7.94 -6.31
CA HIS A 16 11.34 -6.81 -5.40
C HIS A 16 11.07 -7.23 -3.95
N SER A 17 11.80 -6.64 -3.01
CA SER A 17 11.49 -6.79 -1.58
C SER A 17 10.38 -5.81 -1.20
N VAL A 18 9.29 -6.32 -0.67
CA VAL A 18 8.06 -5.57 -0.38
C VAL A 18 7.69 -5.68 1.08
N LEU A 19 7.42 -4.55 1.72
CA LEU A 19 6.82 -4.47 3.04
C LEU A 19 5.39 -3.94 2.91
N LEU A 20 4.45 -4.68 3.46
CA LEU A 20 3.09 -4.23 3.68
C LEU A 20 2.96 -3.68 5.10
N VAL A 21 2.26 -2.56 5.27
CA VAL A 21 1.99 -1.95 6.58
C VAL A 21 0.48 -1.78 6.72
N ASP A 22 -0.12 -2.47 7.70
CA ASP A 22 -1.55 -2.34 7.98
C ASP A 22 -1.80 -1.17 8.92
N ALA A 23 -2.21 -0.04 8.38
CA ALA A 23 -2.52 1.19 9.13
C ALA A 23 -4.05 1.40 9.30
N ASP A 24 -4.85 0.35 9.10
CA ASP A 24 -6.29 0.35 9.34
C ASP A 24 -6.61 -0.39 10.64
N PRO A 25 -7.23 0.27 11.65
CA PRO A 25 -7.66 -0.40 12.90
C PRO A 25 -8.59 -1.60 12.66
N GLN A 26 -9.25 -1.66 11.51
CA GLN A 26 -10.05 -2.83 11.12
C GLN A 26 -9.19 -4.07 10.82
N ALA A 27 -7.87 -3.95 10.74
CA ALA A 27 -6.90 -5.03 10.54
C ALA A 27 -7.23 -5.93 9.32
N SER A 28 -7.77 -5.33 8.26
CA SER A 28 -8.21 -6.10 7.08
C SER A 28 -7.04 -6.70 6.30
N LEU A 29 -5.92 -5.99 6.22
CA LEU A 29 -4.69 -6.48 5.60
C LEU A 29 -4.07 -7.60 6.45
N THR A 30 -4.03 -7.42 7.77
CA THR A 30 -3.55 -8.42 8.74
C THR A 30 -4.34 -9.72 8.63
N ARG A 31 -5.68 -9.61 8.65
CA ARG A 31 -6.57 -10.77 8.49
C ARG A 31 -6.44 -11.48 7.14
N TYR A 32 -6.09 -10.73 6.10
CA TYR A 32 -5.89 -11.31 4.76
C TYR A 32 -4.75 -12.35 4.74
N PHE A 33 -3.73 -12.20 5.58
CA PHE A 33 -2.63 -13.15 5.66
C PHE A 33 -2.83 -14.25 6.71
N GLY A 34 -4.03 -14.35 7.28
CA GLY A 34 -4.36 -15.32 8.33
C GLY A 34 -3.98 -14.80 9.72
N GLN A 35 -4.12 -15.67 10.71
CA GLN A 35 -3.73 -15.35 12.08
C GLN A 35 -2.21 -15.29 12.17
N LEU A 36 -1.67 -14.10 12.16
CA LEU A 36 -0.27 -13.84 12.48
C LEU A 36 -0.16 -13.71 14.01
N GLU A 37 -0.39 -14.83 14.72
CA GLU A 37 -0.45 -14.87 16.17
C GLU A 37 0.86 -14.42 16.82
N GLY A 38 0.71 -13.64 17.88
CA GLY A 38 1.78 -13.23 18.78
C GLY A 38 2.69 -12.13 18.25
N GLY A 39 3.43 -11.53 19.18
CA GLY A 39 4.41 -10.48 18.93
C GLY A 39 3.82 -9.08 18.76
N ALA A 40 4.71 -8.12 18.56
CA ALA A 40 4.37 -6.71 18.46
C ALA A 40 3.61 -6.39 17.15
N VAL A 41 2.82 -5.32 17.19
CA VAL A 41 2.04 -4.81 16.06
C VAL A 41 2.46 -3.37 15.72
N LEU A 42 1.86 -2.80 14.67
CA LEU A 42 2.20 -1.45 14.19
C LEU A 42 2.21 -0.41 15.32
N GLY A 43 1.19 -0.41 16.20
CA GLY A 43 1.10 0.55 17.30
C GLY A 43 2.27 0.44 18.28
N ASP A 44 2.71 -0.80 18.59
CA ASP A 44 3.84 -1.03 19.48
C ASP A 44 5.14 -0.49 18.89
N TRP A 45 5.36 -0.74 17.59
CA TRP A 45 6.53 -0.24 16.89
C TRP A 45 6.52 1.28 16.76
N LEU A 46 5.39 1.89 16.41
CA LEU A 46 5.28 3.34 16.31
C LEU A 46 5.58 4.04 17.64
N LEU A 47 5.03 3.54 18.74
CA LEU A 47 5.20 4.13 20.08
C LEU A 47 6.49 3.68 20.79
N GLY A 48 7.35 2.92 20.13
CA GLY A 48 8.64 2.48 20.68
C GLY A 48 8.54 1.43 21.79
N ARG A 49 7.38 0.73 21.88
CA ARG A 49 7.19 -0.42 22.78
C ARG A 49 7.85 -1.70 22.24
N ALA A 50 8.16 -1.71 20.94
CA ALA A 50 8.83 -2.81 20.27
C ALA A 50 9.74 -2.31 19.14
N GLU A 51 10.77 -3.09 18.83
CA GLU A 51 11.64 -2.87 17.68
C GLU A 51 11.02 -3.43 16.39
N PHE A 52 11.56 -2.99 15.22
CA PHE A 52 11.06 -3.42 13.92
C PHE A 52 11.04 -4.95 13.75
N ASP A 53 12.13 -5.63 14.14
CA ASP A 53 12.25 -7.08 13.98
C ASP A 53 11.27 -7.88 14.87
N GLN A 54 10.69 -7.25 15.89
CA GLN A 54 9.62 -7.83 16.72
C GLN A 54 8.23 -7.58 16.10
N ALA A 55 8.07 -6.53 15.31
CA ALA A 55 6.80 -6.14 14.71
C ALA A 55 6.60 -6.72 13.30
N VAL A 56 7.69 -6.94 12.54
CA VAL A 56 7.60 -7.50 11.19
C VAL A 56 7.26 -8.99 11.22
N ARG A 57 6.47 -9.41 10.24
CA ARG A 57 6.14 -10.81 9.97
C ARG A 57 6.56 -11.17 8.56
N HIS A 58 7.29 -12.26 8.41
CA HIS A 58 7.51 -12.88 7.11
C HIS A 58 6.24 -13.63 6.71
N THR A 59 5.68 -13.29 5.56
CA THR A 59 4.51 -14.00 5.05
C THR A 59 4.93 -15.34 4.42
N ALA A 60 3.94 -16.18 4.08
CA ALA A 60 4.20 -17.41 3.33
C ALA A 60 4.64 -17.16 1.87
N PHE A 61 4.75 -15.90 1.45
CA PHE A 61 5.10 -15.51 0.08
C PHE A 61 6.48 -14.85 0.08
N ASP A 62 7.38 -15.37 -0.74
CA ASP A 62 8.76 -14.89 -0.82
C ASP A 62 8.82 -13.39 -1.09
N ARG A 63 9.75 -12.68 -0.43
CA ARG A 63 9.99 -11.23 -0.54
C ARG A 63 8.81 -10.33 -0.16
N LEU A 64 7.81 -10.86 0.53
CA LEU A 64 6.64 -10.13 0.98
C LEU A 64 6.51 -10.21 2.50
N ASP A 65 6.82 -9.12 3.16
CA ASP A 65 6.72 -8.97 4.60
C ASP A 65 5.52 -8.11 4.99
N LEU A 66 5.08 -8.23 6.24
CA LEU A 66 3.95 -7.49 6.79
C LEU A 66 4.27 -6.94 8.18
N ILE A 67 3.94 -5.67 8.43
CA ILE A 67 3.71 -5.17 9.78
C ILE A 67 2.21 -5.24 10.04
N PRO A 68 1.75 -6.17 10.90
CA PRO A 68 0.34 -6.33 11.23
C PRO A 68 -0.14 -5.24 12.17
N THR A 69 -1.46 -5.13 12.30
CA THR A 69 -2.11 -4.28 13.30
C THR A 69 -3.10 -5.05 14.14
N SER A 70 -3.65 -4.37 15.15
CA SER A 70 -4.74 -4.87 15.99
C SER A 70 -5.73 -3.76 16.30
N GLU A 71 -6.85 -4.12 16.93
CA GLU A 71 -7.87 -3.16 17.38
C GLU A 71 -7.31 -2.10 18.36
N ASN A 72 -6.22 -2.41 19.06
CA ASN A 72 -5.54 -1.48 19.96
C ASN A 72 -4.98 -0.25 19.22
N LEU A 73 -4.84 -0.31 17.89
CA LEU A 73 -4.39 0.82 17.07
C LEU A 73 -5.29 2.06 17.26
N ILE A 74 -6.56 1.90 17.65
CA ILE A 74 -7.46 3.03 17.97
C ILE A 74 -6.93 3.81 19.18
N ALA A 75 -6.55 3.12 20.25
CA ALA A 75 -5.98 3.74 21.44
C ALA A 75 -4.59 4.33 21.18
N ASP A 76 -3.79 3.63 20.35
CA ASP A 76 -2.47 4.11 19.94
C ASP A 76 -2.57 5.39 19.12
N GLN A 77 -3.55 5.52 18.23
CA GLN A 77 -3.81 6.76 17.49
C GLN A 77 -4.11 7.93 18.42
N ALA A 78 -4.88 7.71 19.49
CA ALA A 78 -5.15 8.75 20.47
C ALA A 78 -3.85 9.20 21.17
N THR A 79 -2.98 8.26 21.53
CA THR A 79 -1.67 8.55 22.12
C THR A 79 -0.78 9.34 21.16
N ILE A 80 -0.74 8.95 19.87
CA ILE A 80 0.00 9.65 18.81
C ILE A 80 -0.53 11.09 18.63
N ALA A 81 -1.85 11.28 18.65
CA ALA A 81 -2.49 12.58 18.49
C ALA A 81 -2.18 13.56 19.63
N LEU A 82 -1.88 13.08 20.83
CA LEU A 82 -1.48 13.91 21.97
C LEU A 82 -0.05 14.45 21.85
N ASP A 83 0.81 13.84 21.04
CA ASP A 83 2.15 14.36 20.79
C ASP A 83 2.10 15.44 19.71
N THR A 84 1.92 16.68 20.15
CA THR A 84 1.79 17.85 19.25
C THR A 84 3.02 18.14 18.43
N PHE A 85 4.20 17.68 18.82
CA PHE A 85 5.48 17.93 18.12
C PHE A 85 5.82 16.85 17.09
N LYS A 86 5.57 15.58 17.40
CA LYS A 86 5.99 14.43 16.59
C LYS A 86 4.82 13.65 16.01
N GLY A 87 3.60 13.87 16.51
CA GLY A 87 2.43 13.03 16.23
C GLY A 87 2.16 12.76 14.74
N LEU A 88 2.45 13.71 13.86
CA LEU A 88 2.29 13.54 12.40
C LEU A 88 3.48 12.85 11.71
N HIS A 89 4.59 12.61 12.40
CA HIS A 89 5.83 12.13 11.79
C HIS A 89 6.28 10.74 12.26
N TYR A 90 5.55 10.09 13.14
CA TYR A 90 5.93 8.79 13.69
C TYR A 90 6.21 7.76 12.60
N LEU A 91 5.27 7.56 11.69
CA LEU A 91 5.41 6.56 10.63
C LEU A 91 6.56 6.90 9.68
N ARG A 92 6.70 8.17 9.28
CA ARG A 92 7.81 8.62 8.42
C ARG A 92 9.18 8.32 9.05
N GLN A 93 9.37 8.69 10.32
CA GLN A 93 10.64 8.45 11.03
C GLN A 93 10.97 6.97 11.11
N LYS A 94 9.97 6.13 11.37
CA LYS A 94 10.14 4.69 11.45
C LYS A 94 10.44 4.06 10.08
N LEU A 95 9.74 4.48 9.02
CA LEU A 95 9.93 3.92 7.68
C LEU A 95 11.22 4.38 7.00
N GLU A 96 11.77 5.55 7.34
CA GLU A 96 13.02 6.05 6.75
C GLU A 96 14.17 5.05 6.92
N GLN A 97 14.24 4.36 8.05
CA GLN A 97 15.26 3.34 8.33
C GLN A 97 15.14 2.11 7.42
N LEU A 98 13.96 1.87 6.86
CA LEU A 98 13.63 0.68 6.06
C LEU A 98 13.80 0.89 4.55
N ARG A 99 14.04 2.13 4.10
CA ARG A 99 14.22 2.46 2.66
C ARG A 99 15.37 1.69 1.99
N LYS A 100 16.37 1.26 2.76
CA LYS A 100 17.47 0.44 2.24
C LYS A 100 17.17 -1.06 2.24
N ARG A 101 16.16 -1.48 3.00
CA ARG A 101 15.79 -2.90 3.18
C ARG A 101 14.73 -3.34 2.18
N TYR A 102 13.79 -2.44 1.84
CA TYR A 102 12.67 -2.73 0.95
C TYR A 102 12.70 -1.86 -0.30
N ASP A 103 12.38 -2.45 -1.46
CA ASP A 103 12.21 -1.73 -2.73
C ASP A 103 10.88 -0.96 -2.74
N TYR A 104 9.85 -1.55 -2.11
CA TYR A 104 8.53 -0.96 -1.96
C TYR A 104 8.00 -1.13 -0.54
N ILE A 105 7.40 -0.08 -0.02
CA ILE A 105 6.63 -0.12 1.22
C ILE A 105 5.22 0.35 0.89
N LEU A 106 4.24 -0.56 1.03
CA LEU A 106 2.84 -0.29 0.75
C LEU A 106 2.09 -0.12 2.07
N ILE A 107 1.48 1.05 2.28
CA ILE A 107 0.74 1.38 3.51
C ILE A 107 -0.76 1.26 3.19
N ASP A 108 -1.44 0.31 3.81
CA ASP A 108 -2.90 0.15 3.71
C ASP A 108 -3.59 1.03 4.75
N THR A 109 -4.45 1.93 4.32
CA THR A 109 -5.08 2.93 5.18
C THR A 109 -6.60 2.83 5.15
N MET A 110 -7.24 3.20 6.24
CA MET A 110 -8.69 3.40 6.26
C MET A 110 -9.08 4.74 5.59
N PRO A 111 -10.29 4.84 5.03
CA PRO A 111 -10.75 6.06 4.35
C PRO A 111 -11.23 7.15 5.32
N SER A 112 -10.71 7.20 6.55
CA SER A 112 -11.03 8.24 7.54
C SER A 112 -9.85 9.19 7.75
N PHE A 113 -10.15 10.47 7.97
CA PHE A 113 -9.13 11.51 8.22
C PHE A 113 -8.58 11.44 9.64
N SER A 114 -7.98 10.30 10.01
CA SER A 114 -7.35 10.09 11.29
C SER A 114 -5.90 10.61 11.33
N VAL A 115 -5.32 10.70 12.52
CA VAL A 115 -3.89 11.05 12.68
C VAL A 115 -2.98 10.06 11.95
N LEU A 116 -3.36 8.79 11.90
CA LEU A 116 -2.56 7.77 11.22
C LEU A 116 -2.69 7.83 9.71
N PHE A 117 -3.86 8.25 9.19
CA PHE A 117 -4.02 8.57 7.76
C PHE A 117 -3.08 9.72 7.36
N ALA A 118 -3.04 10.80 8.14
CA ALA A 118 -2.11 11.91 7.91
C ALA A 118 -0.64 11.46 7.98
N ASN A 119 -0.29 10.64 8.99
CA ASN A 119 1.02 10.00 9.09
C ASN A 119 1.39 9.20 7.84
N SER A 120 0.43 8.43 7.30
CA SER A 120 0.64 7.60 6.11
C SER A 120 0.93 8.46 4.88
N LEU A 121 0.18 9.55 4.66
CA LEU A 121 0.43 10.48 3.56
C LEU A 121 1.78 11.22 3.70
N ILE A 122 2.14 11.62 4.94
CA ILE A 122 3.41 12.32 5.21
C ILE A 122 4.61 11.38 5.05
N ALA A 123 4.42 10.08 5.35
CA ALA A 123 5.47 9.07 5.21
C ALA A 123 5.65 8.61 3.76
N ALA A 124 4.60 8.70 2.93
CA ALA A 124 4.60 8.21 1.57
C ALA A 124 5.31 9.18 0.60
N ASP A 125 5.95 8.63 -0.42
CA ASP A 125 6.42 9.37 -1.59
C ASP A 125 5.31 9.49 -2.64
N GLN A 126 4.39 8.51 -2.64
CA GLN A 126 3.38 8.36 -3.67
C GLN A 126 2.07 7.83 -3.09
N VAL A 127 0.95 8.25 -3.65
CA VAL A 127 -0.38 7.74 -3.30
C VAL A 127 -1.09 7.19 -4.53
N LEU A 128 -1.56 5.94 -4.41
CA LEU A 128 -2.47 5.28 -5.33
C LEU A 128 -3.86 5.31 -4.72
N ILE A 129 -4.87 5.76 -5.47
CA ILE A 129 -6.22 5.93 -4.97
C ILE A 129 -7.16 4.93 -5.66
N PRO A 130 -7.47 3.77 -5.04
CA PRO A 130 -8.49 2.87 -5.56
C PRO A 130 -9.87 3.49 -5.40
N VAL A 131 -10.63 3.52 -6.49
CA VAL A 131 -11.98 4.10 -6.55
C VAL A 131 -12.94 3.04 -7.04
N LYS A 132 -14.00 2.79 -6.27
CA LYS A 132 -15.07 1.88 -6.69
C LYS A 132 -15.96 2.57 -7.71
N ILE A 133 -15.95 2.06 -8.95
CA ILE A 133 -16.61 2.69 -10.10
C ILE A 133 -18.12 2.80 -9.89
N GLU A 134 -18.77 1.78 -9.29
CA GLU A 134 -20.22 1.77 -9.08
C GLU A 134 -20.76 2.85 -8.13
N TYR A 135 -19.90 3.45 -7.28
CA TYR A 135 -20.27 4.45 -6.26
C TYR A 135 -19.57 5.78 -6.45
N LEU A 136 -19.16 6.06 -7.69
CA LEU A 136 -18.43 7.29 -7.93
C LEU A 136 -19.38 8.48 -7.93
N SER A 137 -19.42 9.21 -6.82
CA SER A 137 -19.81 10.61 -6.85
C SER A 137 -18.57 11.48 -6.71
N ALA A 138 -18.45 12.50 -7.51
CA ALA A 138 -17.41 13.53 -7.33
C ALA A 138 -17.38 14.05 -5.89
N GLN A 139 -18.53 14.06 -5.22
CA GLN A 139 -18.69 14.45 -3.81
C GLN A 139 -17.92 13.53 -2.83
N GLY A 140 -17.78 12.22 -3.11
CA GLY A 140 -17.04 11.29 -2.24
C GLY A 140 -15.52 11.34 -2.42
N LEU A 141 -15.04 11.74 -3.60
CA LEU A 141 -13.60 11.78 -3.91
C LEU A 141 -12.96 13.13 -3.53
N ASN A 142 -13.70 14.25 -3.67
CA ASN A 142 -13.18 15.58 -3.41
C ASN A 142 -12.57 15.76 -2.01
N PRO A 143 -13.18 15.32 -0.90
CA PRO A 143 -12.57 15.46 0.43
C PRO A 143 -11.23 14.76 0.57
N LEU A 144 -11.06 13.60 -0.11
CA LEU A 144 -9.79 12.88 -0.12
C LEU A 144 -8.73 13.66 -0.91
N LEU A 145 -9.09 14.16 -2.09
CA LEU A 145 -8.18 14.94 -2.93
C LEU A 145 -7.75 16.25 -2.26
N GLU A 146 -8.69 16.94 -1.59
CA GLU A 146 -8.38 18.11 -0.78
C GLU A 146 -7.36 17.81 0.31
N LYS A 147 -7.52 16.67 1.00
CA LYS A 147 -6.58 16.26 2.06
C LYS A 147 -5.21 15.88 1.51
N VAL A 148 -5.17 15.21 0.36
CA VAL A 148 -3.89 14.94 -0.33
C VAL A 148 -3.23 16.25 -0.76
N ALA A 149 -3.99 17.20 -1.30
CA ALA A 149 -3.47 18.52 -1.71
C ALA A 149 -2.94 19.33 -0.50
N GLU A 150 -3.63 19.28 0.65
CA GLU A 150 -3.16 19.90 1.90
C GLU A 150 -1.80 19.33 2.33
N VAL A 151 -1.63 18.00 2.26
CA VAL A 151 -0.35 17.36 2.55
C VAL A 151 0.69 17.74 1.52
N GLN A 152 0.38 17.75 0.22
CA GLN A 152 1.29 18.16 -0.84
C GLN A 152 1.77 19.60 -0.71
N ALA A 153 0.92 20.52 -0.23
CA ALA A 153 1.30 21.90 0.01
C ALA A 153 2.42 22.05 1.04
N ASN A 154 2.44 21.16 2.05
CA ASN A 154 3.43 21.17 3.13
C ASN A 154 4.57 20.16 2.90
N PHE A 155 4.30 19.08 2.17
CA PHE A 155 5.22 17.98 1.87
C PHE A 155 5.27 17.73 0.36
N LYS A 156 6.04 18.55 -0.34
CA LYS A 156 6.12 18.58 -1.82
C LYS A 156 6.54 17.26 -2.49
N GLN A 157 7.06 16.30 -1.73
CA GLN A 157 7.48 15.00 -2.25
C GLN A 157 6.32 14.07 -2.59
N LEU A 158 5.15 14.22 -1.93
CA LEU A 158 4.01 13.35 -2.17
C LEU A 158 3.44 13.55 -3.58
N LYS A 159 3.35 12.49 -4.36
CA LYS A 159 2.80 12.52 -5.73
C LYS A 159 1.59 11.60 -5.83
N ILE A 160 0.58 11.99 -6.57
CA ILE A 160 -0.51 11.09 -6.96
C ILE A 160 -0.02 10.24 -8.13
N VAL A 161 0.10 8.92 -7.93
CA VAL A 161 0.41 7.95 -9.00
C VAL A 161 -0.74 7.85 -9.97
N GLY A 162 -1.95 7.81 -9.43
CA GLY A 162 -3.19 7.80 -10.19
C GLY A 162 -4.37 7.25 -9.40
N LEU A 163 -5.55 7.39 -10.02
CA LEU A 163 -6.78 6.77 -9.59
C LEU A 163 -6.90 5.40 -10.27
N LEU A 164 -7.14 4.37 -9.48
CA LEU A 164 -7.37 3.00 -9.96
C LEU A 164 -8.87 2.70 -9.91
N GLY A 165 -9.51 2.62 -11.06
CA GLY A 165 -10.88 2.12 -11.14
C GLY A 165 -10.98 0.67 -10.68
N THR A 166 -11.82 0.39 -9.70
CA THR A 166 -12.06 -0.96 -9.17
C THR A 166 -13.54 -1.33 -9.29
N PHE A 167 -13.86 -2.62 -9.20
CA PHE A 167 -15.21 -3.17 -9.41
C PHE A 167 -15.78 -2.83 -10.79
N ASN A 168 -14.91 -2.65 -11.78
CA ASN A 168 -15.34 -2.34 -13.14
C ASN A 168 -16.14 -3.49 -13.75
N ARG A 169 -17.22 -3.16 -14.47
CA ARG A 169 -18.02 -4.11 -15.24
C ARG A 169 -17.94 -3.73 -16.71
N ARG A 170 -17.08 -4.36 -17.47
CA ARG A 170 -16.90 -4.08 -18.91
C ARG A 170 -18.20 -4.28 -19.66
N GLY A 171 -18.53 -3.31 -20.54
CA GLY A 171 -19.72 -3.35 -21.36
C GLY A 171 -21.01 -3.01 -20.60
N VAL A 172 -20.88 -2.37 -19.44
CA VAL A 172 -22.00 -1.77 -18.71
C VAL A 172 -21.84 -0.25 -18.81
N ASP A 173 -22.80 0.39 -19.45
CA ASP A 173 -22.77 1.84 -19.77
C ASP A 173 -22.47 2.70 -18.53
N GLU A 174 -23.08 2.38 -17.38
CA GLU A 174 -22.81 3.07 -16.12
C GLU A 174 -21.34 3.04 -15.71
N SER A 175 -20.65 1.92 -15.92
CA SER A 175 -19.22 1.78 -15.58
C SER A 175 -18.33 2.59 -16.53
N ASP A 176 -18.69 2.62 -17.81
CA ASP A 176 -17.95 3.37 -18.83
C ASP A 176 -18.16 4.88 -18.65
N ASP A 177 -19.37 5.33 -18.31
CA ASP A 177 -19.68 6.72 -17.99
C ASP A 177 -18.93 7.18 -16.73
N CYS A 178 -18.91 6.38 -15.67
CA CYS A 178 -18.16 6.67 -14.45
C CYS A 178 -16.66 6.80 -14.72
N LEU A 179 -16.08 5.94 -15.54
CA LEU A 179 -14.67 6.06 -15.93
C LEU A 179 -14.41 7.34 -16.74
N ALA A 180 -15.31 7.67 -17.66
CA ALA A 180 -15.22 8.91 -18.44
C ALA A 180 -15.27 10.15 -17.54
N ASP A 181 -16.12 10.14 -16.53
CA ASP A 181 -16.22 11.24 -15.55
C ASP A 181 -14.97 11.33 -14.66
N LEU A 182 -14.37 10.20 -14.25
CA LEU A 182 -13.07 10.19 -13.59
C LEU A 182 -12.00 10.86 -14.46
N HIS A 183 -11.94 10.52 -15.73
CA HIS A 183 -10.99 11.11 -16.67
C HIS A 183 -11.21 12.63 -16.86
N LYS A 184 -12.45 13.11 -16.81
CA LYS A 184 -12.77 14.54 -16.85
C LYS A 184 -12.37 15.25 -15.55
N LEU A 185 -12.63 14.62 -14.40
CA LEU A 185 -12.33 15.19 -13.08
C LEU A 185 -10.83 15.35 -12.85
N LEU A 186 -10.03 14.35 -13.24
CA LEU A 186 -8.59 14.33 -13.06
C LEU A 186 -7.87 13.89 -14.33
N PRO A 187 -7.75 14.82 -15.33
CA PRO A 187 -7.10 14.51 -16.60
C PRO A 187 -5.66 14.01 -16.41
N GLY A 188 -5.36 12.87 -17.02
CA GLY A 188 -4.02 12.26 -16.96
C GLY A 188 -3.67 11.57 -15.63
N GLN A 189 -4.55 11.60 -14.63
CA GLN A 189 -4.30 10.96 -13.33
C GLN A 189 -5.06 9.64 -13.14
N VAL A 190 -5.92 9.23 -14.07
CA VAL A 190 -6.56 7.91 -14.03
C VAL A 190 -5.61 6.88 -14.65
N LEU A 191 -5.40 5.76 -13.97
CA LEU A 191 -4.61 4.66 -14.49
C LEU A 191 -5.30 4.04 -15.71
N LYS A 192 -4.49 3.49 -16.62
CA LYS A 192 -5.00 2.74 -17.78
C LYS A 192 -5.61 1.41 -17.34
N THR A 193 -5.04 0.82 -16.30
CA THR A 193 -5.51 -0.43 -15.71
C THR A 193 -6.73 -0.19 -14.85
N THR A 194 -7.74 -1.06 -14.98
CA THR A 194 -8.88 -1.15 -14.07
C THR A 194 -8.98 -2.56 -13.50
N ILE A 195 -9.48 -2.69 -12.27
CA ILE A 195 -9.74 -4.00 -11.64
C ILE A 195 -11.21 -4.33 -11.83
N GLN A 196 -11.48 -5.40 -12.55
CA GLN A 196 -12.83 -5.84 -12.80
C GLN A 196 -13.46 -6.50 -11.56
N LEU A 197 -14.79 -6.43 -11.47
CA LEU A 197 -15.53 -7.20 -10.48
C LEU A 197 -15.28 -8.69 -10.72
N ASN A 198 -14.66 -9.36 -9.75
CA ASN A 198 -14.26 -10.76 -9.87
C ASN A 198 -14.43 -11.50 -8.54
N SER A 199 -15.28 -12.51 -8.53
CA SER A 199 -15.56 -13.34 -7.34
C SER A 199 -14.34 -14.12 -6.85
N LYS A 200 -13.35 -14.38 -7.70
CA LYS A 200 -12.11 -15.07 -7.33
C LYS A 200 -11.25 -14.23 -6.38
N LEU A 201 -11.28 -12.89 -6.51
CA LEU A 201 -10.59 -12.01 -5.56
C LEU A 201 -11.15 -12.14 -4.14
N ALA A 202 -12.47 -12.21 -4.01
CA ALA A 202 -13.10 -12.43 -2.70
C ALA A 202 -12.81 -13.85 -2.14
N LYS A 203 -12.75 -14.88 -3.00
CA LYS A 203 -12.37 -16.23 -2.59
C LYS A 203 -10.90 -16.29 -2.18
N ALA A 204 -10.01 -15.68 -2.93
CA ALA A 204 -8.59 -15.58 -2.61
C ALA A 204 -8.36 -14.93 -1.23
N ALA A 205 -9.08 -13.83 -0.94
CA ALA A 205 -9.03 -13.18 0.36
C ALA A 205 -9.48 -14.11 1.51
N ARG A 206 -10.56 -14.88 1.31
CA ARG A 206 -11.04 -15.84 2.30
C ARG A 206 -10.04 -16.98 2.54
N ASP A 207 -9.31 -17.40 1.49
CA ASP A 207 -8.32 -18.46 1.55
C ASP A 207 -6.91 -17.91 1.94
N CYS A 208 -6.84 -16.65 2.39
CA CYS A 208 -5.60 -15.99 2.83
C CYS A 208 -4.47 -16.02 1.77
N LYS A 209 -4.82 -15.89 0.48
CA LYS A 209 -3.86 -15.96 -0.63
C LYS A 209 -3.99 -14.77 -1.58
N PRO A 210 -2.89 -14.11 -1.98
CA PRO A 210 -2.92 -13.21 -3.11
C PRO A 210 -3.44 -13.94 -4.38
N ILE A 211 -4.06 -13.21 -5.30
CA ILE A 211 -4.64 -13.80 -6.51
C ILE A 211 -3.62 -14.55 -7.35
N GLN A 212 -2.36 -14.10 -7.34
CA GLN A 212 -1.22 -14.72 -8.03
C GLN A 212 -0.90 -16.13 -7.54
N HIS A 213 -1.28 -16.44 -6.30
CA HIS A 213 -1.10 -17.74 -5.65
C HIS A 213 -2.40 -18.52 -5.50
N PHE A 214 -3.53 -17.92 -5.91
CA PHE A 214 -4.85 -18.54 -5.83
C PHE A 214 -5.35 -19.04 -7.18
N ASP A 215 -5.40 -18.16 -8.21
CA ASP A 215 -5.91 -18.52 -9.54
C ASP A 215 -5.32 -17.60 -10.63
N ARG A 216 -4.32 -18.11 -11.33
CA ARG A 216 -3.64 -17.36 -12.40
C ARG A 216 -4.42 -17.31 -13.71
N SER A 217 -5.50 -18.05 -13.84
CA SER A 217 -6.34 -18.09 -15.04
C SER A 217 -7.48 -17.08 -15.02
N CYS A 218 -7.74 -16.43 -13.88
CA CYS A 218 -8.87 -15.53 -13.74
C CYS A 218 -8.55 -14.08 -14.16
N GLN A 219 -9.60 -13.32 -14.48
CA GLN A 219 -9.47 -11.92 -14.86
C GLN A 219 -8.82 -11.06 -13.76
N GLY A 220 -9.11 -11.34 -12.48
CA GLY A 220 -8.50 -10.62 -11.37
C GLY A 220 -6.96 -10.75 -11.32
N PHE A 221 -6.43 -11.92 -11.72
CA PHE A 221 -4.99 -12.09 -11.89
C PHE A 221 -4.46 -11.20 -13.02
N THR A 222 -5.09 -11.26 -14.19
CA THR A 222 -4.67 -10.44 -15.35
C THR A 222 -4.69 -8.95 -15.03
N ASP A 223 -5.70 -8.47 -14.34
CA ASP A 223 -5.84 -7.08 -13.95
C ASP A 223 -4.74 -6.64 -12.99
N TYR A 224 -4.41 -7.44 -11.97
CA TYR A 224 -3.33 -7.11 -11.02
C TYR A 224 -1.93 -7.25 -11.61
N GLU A 225 -1.74 -8.14 -12.57
CA GLU A 225 -0.49 -8.19 -13.35
C GLU A 225 -0.32 -6.91 -14.18
N ALA A 226 -1.38 -6.46 -14.88
CA ALA A 226 -1.35 -5.21 -15.63
C ALA A 226 -1.12 -3.99 -14.72
N LEU A 227 -1.75 -3.97 -13.54
CA LEU A 227 -1.52 -2.92 -12.53
C LEU A 227 -0.06 -2.92 -12.08
N THR A 228 0.50 -4.09 -11.78
CA THR A 228 1.89 -4.20 -11.32
C THR A 228 2.86 -3.64 -12.37
N GLU A 229 2.65 -3.98 -13.64
CA GLU A 229 3.45 -3.44 -14.74
C GLU A 229 3.30 -1.92 -14.89
N GLU A 230 2.08 -1.40 -14.73
CA GLU A 230 1.83 0.04 -14.81
C GLU A 230 2.51 0.78 -13.65
N ILE A 231 2.45 0.24 -12.44
CA ILE A 231 3.11 0.81 -11.26
C ILE A 231 4.63 0.76 -11.40
N LEU A 232 5.22 -0.34 -11.84
CA LEU A 232 6.67 -0.42 -12.06
C LEU A 232 7.18 0.65 -13.03
N ARG A 233 6.42 0.96 -14.09
CA ARG A 233 6.78 2.03 -15.02
C ARG A 233 6.65 3.43 -14.44
N LYS A 234 5.61 3.68 -13.64
CA LYS A 234 5.34 4.99 -13.03
C LYS A 234 6.20 5.27 -11.80
N CYS A 235 6.52 4.22 -11.06
CA CYS A 235 7.16 4.24 -9.76
C CYS A 235 8.32 3.24 -9.70
N PRO A 236 9.36 3.38 -10.51
CA PRO A 236 10.50 2.47 -10.45
C PRO A 236 11.14 2.52 -9.05
N PRO A 237 11.65 1.40 -8.52
CA PRO A 237 12.33 1.39 -7.24
C PRO A 237 13.59 2.27 -7.30
N ALA A 238 13.96 2.84 -6.17
CA ALA A 238 15.23 3.57 -6.08
C ALA A 238 16.40 2.61 -6.38
N PRO A 239 17.42 3.06 -7.13
CA PRO A 239 18.58 2.23 -7.40
C PRO A 239 19.26 1.86 -6.07
N ARG A 240 19.43 0.58 -5.81
CA ARG A 240 20.22 0.14 -4.66
C ARG A 240 21.68 0.45 -4.92
N PRO A 241 22.44 0.94 -3.92
CA PRO A 241 23.89 1.02 -4.03
C PRO A 241 24.40 -0.40 -4.36
N THR A 242 25.04 -0.56 -5.49
CA THR A 242 25.73 -1.80 -5.84
C THR A 242 26.73 -2.08 -4.73
N ALA A 243 26.59 -3.22 -4.04
CA ALA A 243 27.62 -3.67 -3.12
C ALA A 243 28.90 -3.85 -3.93
N THR A 244 29.83 -2.92 -3.79
CA THR A 244 31.16 -3.05 -4.36
C THR A 244 31.79 -4.22 -3.61
N LEU A 245 31.77 -5.41 -4.22
CA LEU A 245 32.58 -6.54 -3.78
C LEU A 245 34.03 -6.09 -3.84
N GLY A 246 34.54 -5.63 -2.70
CA GLY A 246 35.96 -5.37 -2.53
C GLY A 246 36.74 -6.65 -2.79
N ARG A 247 37.27 -6.77 -4.02
CA ARG A 247 38.33 -7.73 -4.30
C ARG A 247 39.55 -7.31 -3.46
N THR A 248 39.63 -7.85 -2.27
CA THR A 248 40.90 -7.82 -1.54
C THR A 248 41.86 -8.73 -2.31
N ALA A 249 42.72 -8.11 -3.10
CA ALA A 249 43.86 -8.81 -3.71
C ALA A 249 44.74 -9.30 -2.57
N ILE A 250 44.74 -10.57 -2.32
CA ILE A 250 45.75 -11.24 -1.50
C ILE A 250 47.04 -11.14 -2.30
N LYS A 251 47.95 -10.27 -1.85
CA LYS A 251 49.33 -10.30 -2.30
C LYS A 251 50.02 -11.46 -1.58
N GLU A 252 50.27 -12.51 -2.31
CA GLU A 252 51.24 -13.53 -1.90
C GLU A 252 52.63 -12.91 -1.85
N LYS A 253 53.29 -13.13 -0.74
CA LYS A 253 54.74 -12.97 -0.57
C LYS A 253 55.33 -14.34 -0.32
#